data_c7d4ad63356b837470a7ed428750f782
#
_entry.id   c7d4ad63356b837470a7ed428750f782
#
_cell.length_a   1.000
_cell.length_b   1.000
_cell.length_c   1.000
_cell.angle_alpha   90.00
_cell.angle_beta   90.00
_cell.angle_gamma   90.00
#
_symmetry.space_group_name_H-M   'P 1'
#
loop_
_entity.id
_entity.type
_entity.pdbx_description
1 polymer ?
#
loop_
_entity_poly.entity_id
_entity_poly.type
_entity_poly.pdbx_seq_one_letter_code
_entity_poly.pdbx_strand_id
1 'polypeptide(L)'
;MEKRKVIHLEEANTLSNFLTKEERENIVSLKITGLIGHRDFEDVLDEMCDACGEYDEYDNFIPDYELTPALRHLDLGEATYADGEGMPYFGFHAQLETFILPKGLTTIGYEETGFSESDMLKKIVLPDGLKTVFGFNSCPNLSGIILPDSVEKIDSFAFAGCKAISSLRIPSLVKEIDGSCFADCNISSFEVDENNPYYSAVEGVVFSKDLSTLVAFPSAYSNKHYVVPLGTKVIGFAAFMDSHIECVELPDGLMRIEADAFQGSDICRLDMPDSVVSVGELSFRFCMNLENIRLSNKLSSLPRQLFSGCPKLRDLNVPSSVKTIYYSAIAWCDGLENLYLQDGLEEIVDEGPMLGVKGKLKTVNFPATIEKAPGGVFNYSPLLKEFKMDPSNPFFEVIDGVLCSKDGKTLYSVPDYNRTSYQVPEGVEVIAERVFAFLPMIETINLSSTLKIIKSRVFQGCKSLRSLVIPASVVQVDVDALWADNLKPIVMESSLPPEMTGNVKDEDWRYKDATLLVPPDAVAAYKEAPGWKCFIVKQKKN
;
A
#
# COMPACT_ATOMS: atom_id res chain seq x y z
N MET A 1 -33.60 3.75 -35.03
CA MET A 1 -33.24 2.34 -35.31
C MET A 1 -31.81 2.15 -34.82
N GLU A 2 -31.57 1.20 -33.96
CA GLU A 2 -30.21 0.83 -33.56
C GLU A 2 -29.40 0.50 -34.82
N LYS A 3 -28.28 1.19 -35.06
CA LYS A 3 -27.40 0.92 -36.20
C LYS A 3 -26.65 -0.37 -35.95
N ARG A 4 -27.06 -1.46 -36.58
CA ARG A 4 -26.43 -2.79 -36.48
C ARG A 4 -25.69 -3.12 -37.75
N LYS A 5 -24.50 -3.72 -37.63
CA LYS A 5 -23.71 -4.20 -38.76
C LYS A 5 -23.16 -5.61 -38.48
N VAL A 6 -23.12 -6.43 -39.54
CA VAL A 6 -22.48 -7.76 -39.53
C VAL A 6 -21.41 -7.77 -40.61
N ILE A 7 -20.20 -8.19 -40.27
CA ILE A 7 -19.04 -8.23 -41.16
C ILE A 7 -18.46 -9.64 -41.13
N HIS A 8 -18.09 -10.17 -42.29
CA HIS A 8 -17.31 -11.41 -42.39
C HIS A 8 -15.91 -11.07 -42.88
N LEU A 9 -14.90 -11.49 -42.15
CA LEU A 9 -13.49 -11.30 -42.48
C LEU A 9 -12.90 -12.62 -42.99
N GLU A 10 -12.53 -12.67 -44.29
CA GLU A 10 -11.83 -13.81 -44.87
C GLU A 10 -10.35 -13.81 -44.43
N GLU A 11 -9.77 -12.64 -44.18
CA GLU A 11 -8.39 -12.42 -43.76
C GLU A 11 -8.36 -11.54 -42.51
N ALA A 12 -7.48 -11.89 -41.54
CA ALA A 12 -7.25 -11.09 -40.36
C ALA A 12 -6.60 -9.73 -40.69
N ASN A 13 -6.78 -8.76 -39.80
CA ASN A 13 -6.20 -7.41 -39.90
C ASN A 13 -6.75 -6.61 -41.13
N THR A 14 -8.00 -6.84 -41.51
CA THR A 14 -8.64 -6.20 -42.66
C THR A 14 -9.91 -5.42 -42.32
N LEU A 15 -10.34 -5.37 -41.06
CA LEU A 15 -11.59 -4.74 -40.61
C LEU A 15 -11.69 -3.26 -41.02
N SER A 16 -10.57 -2.56 -41.07
CA SER A 16 -10.49 -1.17 -41.51
C SER A 16 -11.06 -0.94 -42.93
N ASN A 17 -11.02 -1.96 -43.78
CA ASN A 17 -11.56 -1.89 -45.16
C ASN A 17 -13.09 -1.96 -45.23
N PHE A 18 -13.75 -2.39 -44.15
CA PHE A 18 -15.20 -2.65 -44.10
C PHE A 18 -15.99 -1.59 -43.35
N LEU A 19 -15.32 -0.64 -42.68
CA LEU A 19 -15.93 0.40 -41.85
C LEU A 19 -15.46 1.80 -42.26
N THR A 20 -16.39 2.62 -42.70
CA THR A 20 -16.14 4.05 -42.89
C THR A 20 -16.01 4.77 -41.53
N LYS A 21 -15.41 5.95 -41.50
CA LYS A 21 -15.31 6.77 -40.29
C LYS A 21 -16.67 7.03 -39.65
N GLU A 22 -17.68 7.41 -40.45
CA GLU A 22 -19.06 7.66 -39.99
C GLU A 22 -19.70 6.40 -39.38
N GLU A 23 -19.39 5.22 -39.91
CA GLU A 23 -19.87 3.96 -39.36
C GLU A 23 -19.21 3.63 -38.02
N ARG A 24 -17.89 3.85 -37.86
CA ARG A 24 -17.19 3.66 -36.61
C ARG A 24 -17.76 4.52 -35.48
N GLU A 25 -18.09 5.77 -35.78
CA GLU A 25 -18.66 6.72 -34.82
C GLU A 25 -20.12 6.41 -34.43
N ASN A 26 -20.87 5.69 -35.26
CA ASN A 26 -22.32 5.61 -35.12
C ASN A 26 -22.91 4.21 -34.99
N ILE A 27 -22.14 3.14 -35.14
CA ILE A 27 -22.61 1.77 -34.95
C ILE A 27 -22.79 1.49 -33.47
N VAL A 28 -23.95 0.96 -33.09
CA VAL A 28 -24.26 0.58 -31.69
C VAL A 28 -24.05 -0.90 -31.46
N SER A 29 -24.22 -1.74 -32.48
CA SER A 29 -24.06 -3.19 -32.40
C SER A 29 -23.29 -3.72 -33.60
N LEU A 30 -22.15 -4.37 -33.35
CA LEU A 30 -21.28 -4.93 -34.37
C LEU A 30 -21.10 -6.44 -34.12
N LYS A 31 -21.32 -7.23 -35.17
CA LYS A 31 -20.96 -8.65 -35.18
C LYS A 31 -19.91 -8.90 -36.25
N ILE A 32 -18.85 -9.60 -35.89
CA ILE A 32 -17.77 -10.00 -36.79
C ILE A 32 -17.67 -11.53 -36.77
N THR A 33 -17.48 -12.10 -37.94
CA THR A 33 -17.27 -13.54 -38.13
C THR A 33 -16.05 -13.77 -39.03
N GLY A 34 -15.47 -14.99 -39.02
CA GLY A 34 -14.28 -15.31 -39.80
C GLY A 34 -12.99 -15.09 -39.02
N LEU A 35 -11.96 -14.50 -39.61
CA LEU A 35 -10.65 -14.31 -39.01
C LEU A 35 -10.49 -12.87 -38.52
N ILE A 36 -10.16 -12.70 -37.23
CA ILE A 36 -9.87 -11.41 -36.62
C ILE A 36 -8.44 -11.40 -36.09
N GLY A 37 -7.71 -10.30 -36.27
CA GLY A 37 -6.31 -10.17 -35.88
C GLY A 37 -6.04 -9.00 -34.96
N HIS A 38 -4.78 -8.86 -34.56
CA HIS A 38 -4.29 -7.87 -33.60
C HIS A 38 -4.62 -6.42 -34.03
N ARG A 39 -4.35 -6.09 -35.30
CA ARG A 39 -4.63 -4.74 -35.83
C ARG A 39 -6.12 -4.41 -35.96
N ASP A 40 -6.98 -5.41 -36.08
CA ASP A 40 -8.44 -5.16 -36.09
C ASP A 40 -8.88 -4.64 -34.71
N PHE A 41 -8.24 -5.08 -33.64
CA PHE A 41 -8.46 -4.56 -32.29
C PHE A 41 -7.84 -3.16 -32.13
N GLU A 42 -6.53 -3.00 -32.34
CA GLU A 42 -5.82 -1.76 -32.07
C GLU A 42 -6.23 -0.61 -32.98
N ASP A 43 -6.36 -0.87 -34.29
CA ASP A 43 -6.59 0.20 -35.28
C ASP A 43 -8.07 0.57 -35.47
N VAL A 44 -9.00 -0.30 -35.00
CA VAL A 44 -10.42 -0.13 -35.31
C VAL A 44 -11.33 -0.30 -34.11
N LEU A 45 -11.26 -1.44 -33.42
CA LEU A 45 -12.21 -1.75 -32.34
C LEU A 45 -11.92 -0.93 -31.10
N ASP A 46 -10.66 -0.65 -30.80
CA ASP A 46 -10.27 0.21 -29.70
C ASP A 46 -10.85 1.62 -29.87
N GLU A 47 -10.65 2.24 -31.06
CA GLU A 47 -11.26 3.53 -31.42
C GLU A 47 -12.79 3.53 -31.25
N MET A 48 -13.45 2.37 -31.50
CA MET A 48 -14.91 2.23 -31.44
C MET A 48 -15.44 1.94 -30.01
N CYS A 49 -14.60 1.52 -29.09
CA CYS A 49 -15.00 1.05 -27.76
C CYS A 49 -14.51 1.94 -26.64
N ASP A 50 -13.35 2.57 -26.81
CA ASP A 50 -12.69 3.29 -25.73
C ASP A 50 -13.41 4.61 -25.39
N ALA A 51 -13.43 4.96 -24.12
CA ALA A 51 -13.99 6.23 -23.68
C ALA A 51 -13.01 7.36 -23.96
N CYS A 52 -13.47 8.40 -24.67
CA CYS A 52 -12.73 9.66 -24.75
C CYS A 52 -12.85 10.42 -23.42
N GLY A 53 -11.76 11.00 -22.94
CA GLY A 53 -11.77 11.76 -21.69
C GLY A 53 -10.41 12.31 -21.30
N GLU A 54 -10.36 12.98 -20.18
CA GLU A 54 -9.14 13.54 -19.58
C GLU A 54 -8.96 13.02 -18.15
N TYR A 55 -7.74 13.09 -17.60
CA TYR A 55 -7.49 12.79 -16.20
C TYR A 55 -7.50 14.07 -15.38
N ASP A 56 -8.11 14.01 -14.17
CA ASP A 56 -8.07 15.12 -13.22
C ASP A 56 -6.70 15.24 -12.52
N GLU A 57 -6.58 16.22 -11.63
CA GLU A 57 -5.35 16.45 -10.85
C GLU A 57 -5.00 15.32 -9.86
N TYR A 58 -5.88 14.32 -9.70
CA TYR A 58 -5.72 13.14 -8.83
C TYR A 58 -5.60 11.84 -9.63
N ASP A 59 -5.35 11.93 -10.97
CA ASP A 59 -5.28 10.80 -11.90
C ASP A 59 -6.60 10.00 -12.04
N ASN A 60 -7.77 10.60 -11.75
CA ASN A 60 -9.06 9.99 -12.04
C ASN A 60 -9.48 10.31 -13.48
N PHE A 61 -9.91 9.28 -14.23
CA PHE A 61 -10.41 9.46 -15.58
C PHE A 61 -11.80 10.13 -15.58
N ILE A 62 -11.94 11.21 -16.34
CA ILE A 62 -13.20 11.93 -16.55
C ILE A 62 -13.65 11.73 -18.00
N PRO A 63 -14.66 10.88 -18.24
CA PRO A 63 -15.12 10.60 -19.61
C PRO A 63 -15.79 11.83 -20.23
N ASP A 64 -15.46 12.11 -21.49
CA ASP A 64 -16.21 13.05 -22.32
C ASP A 64 -17.33 12.29 -23.08
N TYR A 65 -18.51 12.29 -22.51
CA TYR A 65 -19.66 11.58 -23.07
C TYR A 65 -20.14 12.12 -24.43
N GLU A 66 -19.76 13.34 -24.82
CA GLU A 66 -20.11 13.89 -26.15
C GLU A 66 -19.21 13.32 -27.25
N LEU A 67 -17.98 12.94 -26.94
CA LEU A 67 -17.01 12.35 -27.86
C LEU A 67 -16.99 10.81 -27.82
N THR A 68 -17.68 10.20 -26.84
CA THR A 68 -17.66 8.75 -26.65
C THR A 68 -18.32 8.00 -27.79
N PRO A 69 -17.69 6.96 -28.37
CA PRO A 69 -18.22 6.15 -29.43
C PRO A 69 -19.56 5.49 -29.12
N ALA A 70 -20.34 5.21 -30.13
CA ALA A 70 -21.69 4.68 -29.98
C ALA A 70 -21.76 3.17 -29.70
N LEU A 71 -20.67 2.42 -29.92
CA LEU A 71 -20.66 0.96 -29.81
C LEU A 71 -20.93 0.49 -28.35
N ARG A 72 -21.95 -0.35 -28.21
CA ARG A 72 -22.36 -0.93 -26.91
C ARG A 72 -22.36 -2.45 -26.93
N HIS A 73 -22.45 -3.06 -28.10
CA HIS A 73 -22.57 -4.50 -28.25
C HIS A 73 -21.60 -5.00 -29.31
N LEU A 74 -20.60 -5.80 -28.90
CA LEU A 74 -19.61 -6.43 -29.77
C LEU A 74 -19.72 -7.94 -29.69
N ASP A 75 -20.01 -8.61 -30.83
CA ASP A 75 -20.11 -10.05 -30.94
C ASP A 75 -19.04 -10.60 -31.89
N LEU A 76 -18.03 -11.25 -31.32
CA LEU A 76 -16.95 -11.94 -32.03
C LEU A 76 -17.02 -13.46 -31.83
N GLY A 77 -18.11 -14.01 -31.27
CA GLY A 77 -18.22 -15.42 -30.90
C GLY A 77 -18.14 -16.42 -32.07
N GLU A 78 -18.39 -15.97 -33.30
CA GLU A 78 -18.19 -16.76 -34.52
C GLU A 78 -16.88 -16.39 -35.25
N ALA A 79 -16.09 -15.46 -34.73
CA ALA A 79 -14.74 -15.17 -35.19
C ALA A 79 -13.70 -16.03 -34.50
N THR A 80 -12.53 -16.19 -35.15
CA THR A 80 -11.36 -16.85 -34.60
C THR A 80 -10.20 -15.85 -34.58
N TYR A 81 -9.56 -15.69 -33.44
CA TYR A 81 -8.37 -14.85 -33.30
C TYR A 81 -7.16 -15.54 -33.95
N ALA A 82 -6.49 -14.84 -34.86
CA ALA A 82 -5.49 -15.42 -35.76
C ALA A 82 -4.03 -15.15 -35.34
N ASP A 83 -3.77 -14.12 -34.49
CA ASP A 83 -2.42 -13.57 -34.26
C ASP A 83 -1.78 -14.03 -32.93
N GLY A 84 -2.11 -15.21 -32.42
CA GLY A 84 -1.45 -15.78 -31.25
C GLY A 84 -2.40 -16.19 -30.13
N GLU A 85 -1.90 -16.27 -28.90
CA GLU A 85 -2.62 -16.86 -27.75
C GLU A 85 -3.33 -15.81 -26.89
N GLY A 86 -2.84 -14.59 -26.86
CA GLY A 86 -3.36 -13.50 -26.01
C GLY A 86 -4.03 -12.40 -26.83
N MET A 87 -5.10 -11.83 -26.28
CA MET A 87 -5.72 -10.63 -26.84
C MET A 87 -4.81 -9.43 -26.64
N PRO A 88 -4.68 -8.50 -27.63
CA PRO A 88 -3.93 -7.26 -27.44
C PRO A 88 -4.57 -6.39 -26.36
N TYR A 89 -3.86 -5.32 -25.99
CA TYR A 89 -4.44 -4.26 -25.17
C TYR A 89 -5.75 -3.77 -25.81
N PHE A 90 -6.84 -3.86 -25.08
CA PHE A 90 -8.14 -3.51 -25.59
C PHE A 90 -9.15 -3.34 -24.45
N GLY A 91 -9.93 -2.26 -24.53
CA GLY A 91 -11.12 -2.11 -23.71
C GLY A 91 -10.93 -1.50 -22.32
N PHE A 92 -9.79 -0.89 -22.02
CA PHE A 92 -9.65 -0.03 -20.85
C PHE A 92 -10.68 1.12 -20.93
N HIS A 93 -11.50 1.32 -19.90
CA HIS A 93 -12.64 2.23 -19.92
C HIS A 93 -13.68 1.97 -21.05
N ALA A 94 -13.73 0.74 -21.58
CA ALA A 94 -14.60 0.41 -22.70
C ALA A 94 -16.08 0.72 -22.41
N GLN A 95 -16.74 1.36 -23.38
CA GLN A 95 -18.16 1.71 -23.31
C GLN A 95 -19.10 0.56 -23.68
N LEU A 96 -18.58 -0.66 -23.80
CA LEU A 96 -19.35 -1.85 -24.13
C LEU A 96 -20.26 -2.26 -22.99
N GLU A 97 -21.52 -2.54 -23.29
CA GLU A 97 -22.44 -3.20 -22.37
C GLU A 97 -22.36 -4.72 -22.46
N THR A 98 -22.12 -5.25 -23.67
CA THR A 98 -21.97 -6.69 -23.89
C THR A 98 -20.81 -6.97 -24.84
N PHE A 99 -20.00 -7.95 -24.49
CA PHE A 99 -18.92 -8.42 -25.34
C PHE A 99 -18.89 -9.95 -25.39
N ILE A 100 -18.84 -10.50 -26.60
CA ILE A 100 -18.61 -11.92 -26.85
C ILE A 100 -17.25 -12.05 -27.50
N LEU A 101 -16.29 -12.66 -26.79
CA LEU A 101 -14.90 -12.79 -27.22
C LEU A 101 -14.73 -13.82 -28.35
N PRO A 102 -13.73 -13.66 -29.25
CA PRO A 102 -13.45 -14.60 -30.31
C PRO A 102 -12.86 -15.92 -29.78
N LYS A 103 -12.98 -16.98 -30.57
CA LYS A 103 -12.30 -18.26 -30.32
C LYS A 103 -10.80 -18.12 -30.54
N GLY A 104 -10.02 -19.05 -29.94
CA GLY A 104 -8.57 -19.12 -30.12
C GLY A 104 -7.76 -18.41 -29.05
N LEU A 105 -8.38 -17.59 -28.19
CA LEU A 105 -7.70 -16.94 -27.07
C LEU A 105 -7.45 -17.94 -25.94
N THR A 106 -6.23 -17.94 -25.40
CA THR A 106 -5.84 -18.67 -24.19
C THR A 106 -5.68 -17.76 -22.98
N THR A 107 -5.43 -16.46 -23.21
CA THR A 107 -5.35 -15.42 -22.18
C THR A 107 -6.10 -14.16 -22.60
N ILE A 108 -6.56 -13.36 -21.65
CA ILE A 108 -7.19 -12.07 -21.87
C ILE A 108 -6.35 -11.01 -21.19
N GLY A 109 -5.91 -10.00 -21.95
CA GLY A 109 -5.08 -8.89 -21.47
C GLY A 109 -3.62 -9.27 -21.22
N TYR A 110 -2.81 -8.31 -20.86
CA TYR A 110 -1.42 -8.41 -20.47
C TYR A 110 -1.23 -7.55 -19.22
N GLU A 111 -0.47 -8.02 -18.22
CA GLU A 111 -0.03 -7.30 -17.01
C GLU A 111 -0.82 -6.00 -16.71
N GLU A 112 -1.90 -6.07 -15.92
CA GLU A 112 -2.74 -4.94 -15.49
C GLU A 112 -3.69 -4.35 -16.57
N THR A 113 -3.81 -4.94 -17.74
CA THR A 113 -4.66 -4.46 -18.81
C THR A 113 -5.70 -5.51 -19.22
N GLY A 114 -6.83 -5.09 -19.69
CA GLY A 114 -7.99 -5.89 -20.07
C GLY A 114 -9.20 -4.99 -20.13
N PHE A 115 -10.32 -5.43 -19.59
CA PHE A 115 -11.55 -4.62 -19.47
C PHE A 115 -11.62 -3.83 -18.16
N SER A 116 -10.47 -3.56 -17.53
CA SER A 116 -10.41 -2.81 -16.28
C SER A 116 -11.13 -1.48 -16.40
N GLU A 117 -11.81 -1.07 -15.31
CA GLU A 117 -12.52 0.22 -15.22
C GLU A 117 -13.63 0.41 -16.26
N SER A 118 -14.18 -0.69 -16.80
CA SER A 118 -15.28 -0.65 -17.77
C SER A 118 -16.62 -0.60 -17.07
N ASP A 119 -17.03 0.61 -16.68
CA ASP A 119 -18.26 0.86 -15.91
C ASP A 119 -19.55 0.40 -16.63
N MET A 120 -19.55 0.38 -17.96
CA MET A 120 -20.73 0.00 -18.74
C MET A 120 -20.87 -1.50 -18.96
N LEU A 121 -19.81 -2.29 -18.72
CA LEU A 121 -19.80 -3.71 -19.05
C LEU A 121 -20.72 -4.50 -18.09
N LYS A 122 -21.77 -5.09 -18.66
CA LYS A 122 -22.79 -5.90 -17.93
C LYS A 122 -22.61 -7.39 -18.15
N LYS A 123 -22.15 -7.77 -19.35
CA LYS A 123 -22.02 -9.16 -19.75
C LYS A 123 -20.81 -9.38 -20.63
N ILE A 124 -20.05 -10.42 -20.32
CA ILE A 124 -18.99 -10.93 -21.17
C ILE A 124 -19.16 -12.43 -21.38
N VAL A 125 -18.85 -12.92 -22.58
CA VAL A 125 -18.80 -14.35 -22.90
C VAL A 125 -17.36 -14.70 -23.25
N LEU A 126 -16.78 -15.57 -22.42
CA LEU A 126 -15.41 -16.04 -22.56
C LEU A 126 -15.35 -17.26 -23.51
N PRO A 127 -14.33 -17.37 -24.37
CA PRO A 127 -14.24 -18.47 -25.32
C PRO A 127 -13.77 -19.77 -24.63
N ASP A 128 -14.23 -20.89 -25.18
CA ASP A 128 -13.65 -22.19 -24.86
C ASP A 128 -12.16 -22.20 -25.25
N GLY A 129 -11.30 -22.77 -24.38
CA GLY A 129 -9.84 -22.78 -24.56
C GLY A 129 -9.09 -21.77 -23.74
N LEU A 130 -9.78 -20.76 -23.14
CA LEU A 130 -9.17 -19.80 -22.23
C LEU A 130 -8.53 -20.50 -21.02
N LYS A 131 -7.26 -20.19 -20.72
CA LYS A 131 -6.47 -20.80 -19.64
C LYS A 131 -6.33 -19.91 -18.43
N THR A 132 -6.13 -18.63 -18.66
CA THR A 132 -5.93 -17.64 -17.61
C THR A 132 -6.99 -16.54 -17.70
N VAL A 133 -7.56 -16.20 -16.55
CA VAL A 133 -8.53 -15.11 -16.42
C VAL A 133 -7.95 -14.00 -15.57
N PHE A 134 -7.90 -12.79 -16.11
CA PHE A 134 -7.61 -11.55 -15.40
C PHE A 134 -8.16 -10.35 -16.16
N GLY A 135 -8.00 -9.10 -15.63
CA GLY A 135 -8.29 -7.87 -16.37
C GLY A 135 -9.76 -7.43 -16.37
N PHE A 136 -10.55 -7.82 -15.35
CA PHE A 136 -11.90 -7.30 -15.14
C PHE A 136 -12.00 -6.46 -13.85
N ASN A 137 -10.88 -6.04 -13.30
CA ASN A 137 -10.91 -5.21 -12.09
C ASN A 137 -11.68 -3.90 -12.34
N SER A 138 -12.44 -3.47 -11.34
CA SER A 138 -13.26 -2.25 -11.42
C SER A 138 -14.31 -2.26 -12.55
N CYS A 139 -14.95 -3.43 -12.79
CA CYS A 139 -16.12 -3.54 -13.66
C CYS A 139 -17.41 -3.70 -12.81
N PRO A 140 -17.94 -2.63 -12.20
CA PRO A 140 -18.94 -2.72 -11.14
C PRO A 140 -20.28 -3.26 -11.60
N ASN A 141 -20.60 -3.17 -12.89
CA ASN A 141 -21.86 -3.64 -13.48
C ASN A 141 -21.78 -5.03 -14.12
N LEU A 142 -20.58 -5.65 -14.14
CA LEU A 142 -20.40 -7.00 -14.69
C LEU A 142 -21.07 -8.05 -13.79
N SER A 143 -22.20 -8.59 -14.25
CA SER A 143 -23.01 -9.54 -13.47
C SER A 143 -23.02 -10.96 -14.05
N GLY A 144 -22.88 -11.09 -15.35
CA GLY A 144 -23.05 -12.36 -16.06
C GLY A 144 -21.74 -12.91 -16.61
N ILE A 145 -20.85 -13.42 -15.74
CA ILE A 145 -19.63 -14.09 -16.17
C ILE A 145 -19.69 -15.59 -15.84
N ILE A 146 -19.32 -16.42 -16.82
CA ILE A 146 -19.18 -17.87 -16.68
C ILE A 146 -17.76 -18.23 -17.10
N LEU A 147 -17.01 -18.85 -16.21
CA LEU A 147 -15.67 -19.32 -16.50
C LEU A 147 -15.76 -20.61 -17.32
N PRO A 148 -15.11 -20.69 -18.51
CA PRO A 148 -15.01 -21.93 -19.27
C PRO A 148 -14.32 -23.04 -18.50
N ASP A 149 -14.68 -24.29 -18.78
CA ASP A 149 -14.06 -25.46 -18.11
C ASP A 149 -12.56 -25.62 -18.44
N SER A 150 -12.05 -24.90 -19.43
CA SER A 150 -10.63 -24.87 -19.83
C SER A 150 -9.75 -24.01 -18.91
N VAL A 151 -10.34 -23.17 -18.02
CA VAL A 151 -9.59 -22.25 -17.16
C VAL A 151 -8.76 -23.02 -16.14
N GLU A 152 -7.48 -22.67 -16.08
CA GLU A 152 -6.49 -23.26 -15.16
C GLU A 152 -6.06 -22.28 -14.07
N LYS A 153 -6.12 -20.96 -14.33
CA LYS A 153 -5.68 -19.91 -13.41
C LYS A 153 -6.68 -18.75 -13.35
N ILE A 154 -6.98 -18.28 -12.13
CA ILE A 154 -7.63 -17.00 -11.84
C ILE A 154 -6.57 -16.12 -11.19
N ASP A 155 -6.13 -15.08 -11.91
CA ASP A 155 -4.96 -14.29 -11.54
C ASP A 155 -5.31 -13.14 -10.59
N SER A 156 -4.30 -12.44 -10.10
CA SER A 156 -4.44 -11.35 -9.13
C SER A 156 -5.41 -10.28 -9.65
N PHE A 157 -6.27 -9.79 -8.76
CA PHE A 157 -7.27 -8.77 -9.04
C PHE A 157 -8.19 -9.05 -10.23
N ALA A 158 -8.29 -10.29 -10.72
CA ALA A 158 -9.05 -10.63 -11.92
C ALA A 158 -10.47 -10.04 -11.94
N PHE A 159 -11.16 -10.02 -10.82
CA PHE A 159 -12.52 -9.50 -10.65
C PHE A 159 -12.64 -8.44 -9.54
N ALA A 160 -11.53 -7.93 -9.04
CA ALA A 160 -11.56 -6.96 -7.96
C ALA A 160 -12.45 -5.75 -8.30
N GLY A 161 -13.37 -5.36 -7.39
CA GLY A 161 -14.32 -4.28 -7.64
C GLY A 161 -15.52 -4.65 -8.54
N CYS A 162 -15.69 -5.91 -8.93
CA CYS A 162 -16.85 -6.37 -9.71
C CYS A 162 -18.08 -6.57 -8.82
N LYS A 163 -18.73 -5.46 -8.43
CA LYS A 163 -19.80 -5.44 -7.41
C LYS A 163 -21.09 -6.12 -7.83
N ALA A 164 -21.33 -6.36 -9.12
CA ALA A 164 -22.50 -7.03 -9.61
C ALA A 164 -22.37 -8.57 -9.68
N ILE A 165 -21.17 -9.13 -9.47
CA ILE A 165 -20.98 -10.58 -9.38
C ILE A 165 -21.42 -11.04 -7.98
N SER A 166 -22.51 -11.82 -7.91
CA SER A 166 -23.06 -12.32 -6.65
C SER A 166 -22.65 -13.76 -6.32
N SER A 167 -22.24 -14.53 -7.31
CA SER A 167 -21.72 -15.89 -7.16
C SER A 167 -20.78 -16.25 -8.31
N LEU A 168 -19.86 -17.18 -8.07
CA LEU A 168 -18.95 -17.66 -9.10
C LEU A 168 -18.71 -19.17 -8.96
N ARG A 169 -18.81 -19.89 -10.09
CA ARG A 169 -18.41 -21.30 -10.19
C ARG A 169 -16.94 -21.39 -10.64
N ILE A 170 -16.14 -22.12 -9.88
CA ILE A 170 -14.73 -22.42 -10.15
C ILE A 170 -14.67 -23.77 -10.89
N PRO A 171 -14.17 -23.81 -12.15
CA PRO A 171 -14.11 -25.02 -12.97
C PRO A 171 -13.13 -26.09 -12.46
N SER A 172 -13.26 -27.28 -13.03
CA SER A 172 -12.49 -28.46 -12.60
C SER A 172 -10.98 -28.38 -12.87
N LEU A 173 -10.55 -27.61 -13.87
CA LEU A 173 -9.13 -27.47 -14.22
C LEU A 173 -8.42 -26.33 -13.49
N VAL A 174 -9.13 -25.48 -12.75
CA VAL A 174 -8.51 -24.40 -12.00
C VAL A 174 -7.61 -24.98 -10.91
N LYS A 175 -6.32 -24.64 -10.99
CA LYS A 175 -5.25 -25.08 -10.07
C LYS A 175 -4.56 -23.93 -9.33
N GLU A 176 -4.75 -22.69 -9.80
CA GLU A 176 -4.22 -21.49 -9.20
C GLU A 176 -5.33 -20.45 -9.03
N ILE A 177 -5.50 -19.96 -7.80
CA ILE A 177 -6.40 -18.87 -7.44
C ILE A 177 -5.59 -17.90 -6.59
N ASP A 178 -5.42 -16.67 -7.06
CA ASP A 178 -4.91 -15.58 -6.24
C ASP A 178 -6.02 -15.06 -5.34
N GLY A 179 -5.81 -14.97 -4.03
CA GLY A 179 -6.84 -14.55 -3.08
C GLY A 179 -7.37 -13.13 -3.32
N SER A 180 -6.55 -12.23 -3.88
CA SER A 180 -6.93 -10.85 -4.21
C SER A 180 -7.87 -10.74 -5.41
N CYS A 181 -8.05 -11.82 -6.18
CA CYS A 181 -8.86 -11.77 -7.41
C CYS A 181 -10.33 -11.44 -7.17
N PHE A 182 -10.83 -11.50 -5.92
CA PHE A 182 -12.22 -11.21 -5.54
C PHE A 182 -12.34 -10.03 -4.58
N ALA A 183 -11.29 -9.24 -4.39
CA ALA A 183 -11.31 -8.07 -3.52
C ALA A 183 -12.43 -7.08 -3.92
N ASP A 184 -13.09 -6.45 -2.94
CA ASP A 184 -14.16 -5.46 -3.15
C ASP A 184 -15.31 -5.93 -4.09
N CYS A 185 -15.57 -7.26 -4.16
CA CYS A 185 -16.74 -7.83 -4.84
C CYS A 185 -17.96 -7.88 -3.92
N ASN A 186 -19.11 -8.35 -4.44
CA ASN A 186 -20.30 -8.69 -3.64
C ASN A 186 -20.63 -10.18 -3.72
N ILE A 187 -19.62 -11.04 -3.83
CA ILE A 187 -19.83 -12.49 -3.91
C ILE A 187 -20.34 -12.99 -2.57
N SER A 188 -21.49 -13.66 -2.60
CA SER A 188 -22.12 -14.25 -1.41
C SER A 188 -21.76 -15.73 -1.23
N SER A 189 -21.37 -16.42 -2.30
CA SER A 189 -20.94 -17.82 -2.26
C SER A 189 -20.13 -18.20 -3.50
N PHE A 190 -19.21 -19.13 -3.32
CA PHE A 190 -18.51 -19.82 -4.40
C PHE A 190 -19.05 -21.24 -4.58
N GLU A 191 -19.03 -21.72 -5.81
CA GLU A 191 -19.18 -23.13 -6.17
C GLU A 191 -17.87 -23.63 -6.75
N VAL A 192 -17.44 -24.81 -6.38
CA VAL A 192 -16.26 -25.49 -6.96
C VAL A 192 -16.73 -26.79 -7.60
N ASP A 193 -16.33 -27.03 -8.85
CA ASP A 193 -16.64 -28.26 -9.56
C ASP A 193 -16.18 -29.48 -8.74
N GLU A 194 -17.03 -30.48 -8.61
CA GLU A 194 -16.77 -31.67 -7.79
C GLU A 194 -15.51 -32.45 -8.23
N ASN A 195 -15.18 -32.36 -9.53
CA ASN A 195 -14.02 -33.00 -10.13
C ASN A 195 -12.74 -32.15 -10.02
N ASN A 196 -12.79 -30.93 -9.43
CA ASN A 196 -11.59 -30.15 -9.19
C ASN A 196 -10.69 -30.88 -8.19
N PRO A 197 -9.43 -31.23 -8.55
CA PRO A 197 -8.53 -31.96 -7.67
C PRO A 197 -7.80 -31.06 -6.65
N TYR A 198 -7.85 -29.73 -6.81
CA TYR A 198 -7.06 -28.78 -6.02
C TYR A 198 -7.89 -28.07 -4.96
N TYR A 199 -9.18 -27.80 -5.27
CA TYR A 199 -10.06 -27.00 -4.43
C TYR A 199 -11.39 -27.69 -4.15
N SER A 200 -12.05 -27.22 -3.11
CA SER A 200 -13.44 -27.56 -2.77
C SER A 200 -14.12 -26.36 -2.14
N ALA A 201 -15.46 -26.30 -2.21
CA ALA A 201 -16.25 -25.31 -1.49
C ALA A 201 -16.94 -25.94 -0.28
N VAL A 202 -16.81 -25.29 0.89
CA VAL A 202 -17.54 -25.64 2.10
C VAL A 202 -18.36 -24.42 2.51
N GLU A 203 -19.68 -24.55 2.53
CA GLU A 203 -20.60 -23.44 2.82
C GLU A 203 -20.35 -22.18 1.97
N GLY A 204 -19.96 -22.38 0.71
CA GLY A 204 -19.67 -21.30 -0.22
C GLY A 204 -18.28 -20.64 -0.07
N VAL A 205 -17.43 -21.14 0.82
CA VAL A 205 -16.05 -20.69 1.04
C VAL A 205 -15.08 -21.64 0.32
N VAL A 206 -14.10 -21.12 -0.38
CA VAL A 206 -13.10 -21.91 -1.12
C VAL A 206 -11.97 -22.34 -0.20
N PHE A 207 -11.70 -23.65 -0.21
CA PHE A 207 -10.59 -24.30 0.48
C PHE A 207 -9.71 -25.06 -0.49
N SER A 208 -8.45 -25.32 -0.10
CA SER A 208 -7.67 -26.40 -0.69
C SER A 208 -8.44 -27.72 -0.57
N LYS A 209 -8.19 -28.69 -1.47
CA LYS A 209 -8.92 -29.97 -1.52
C LYS A 209 -8.88 -30.75 -0.21
N ASP A 210 -7.78 -30.65 0.53
CA ASP A 210 -7.58 -31.29 1.83
C ASP A 210 -8.12 -30.47 3.02
N LEU A 211 -8.77 -29.32 2.76
CA LEU A 211 -9.31 -28.36 3.71
C LEU A 211 -8.26 -27.71 4.64
N SER A 212 -6.97 -27.88 4.36
CA SER A 212 -5.91 -27.32 5.20
C SER A 212 -5.70 -25.83 5.03
N THR A 213 -6.12 -25.26 3.89
CA THR A 213 -6.00 -23.82 3.58
C THR A 213 -7.35 -23.25 3.19
N LEU A 214 -7.79 -22.17 3.85
CA LEU A 214 -8.87 -21.31 3.39
C LEU A 214 -8.31 -20.38 2.33
N VAL A 215 -8.78 -20.52 1.07
CA VAL A 215 -8.21 -19.84 -0.10
C VAL A 215 -8.94 -18.55 -0.43
N ALA A 216 -10.28 -18.55 -0.44
CA ALA A 216 -11.08 -17.36 -0.70
C ALA A 216 -12.39 -17.40 0.07
N PHE A 217 -12.67 -16.30 0.77
CA PHE A 217 -13.91 -16.09 1.53
C PHE A 217 -14.82 -15.14 0.73
N PRO A 218 -16.12 -15.45 0.59
CA PRO A 218 -17.04 -14.59 -0.15
C PRO A 218 -17.27 -13.28 0.59
N SER A 219 -16.97 -12.16 -0.06
CA SER A 219 -16.98 -10.82 0.57
C SER A 219 -18.37 -10.43 1.13
N ALA A 220 -19.45 -10.83 0.47
CA ALA A 220 -20.83 -10.61 0.90
C ALA A 220 -21.46 -11.86 1.55
N TYR A 221 -20.70 -12.61 2.32
CA TYR A 221 -21.20 -13.76 3.07
C TYR A 221 -22.40 -13.37 3.93
N SER A 222 -23.45 -14.19 3.91
CA SER A 222 -24.75 -13.82 4.48
C SER A 222 -24.76 -13.63 6.00
N ASN A 223 -23.84 -14.30 6.71
CA ASN A 223 -23.69 -14.18 8.16
C ASN A 223 -22.49 -13.28 8.48
N LYS A 224 -22.61 -12.46 9.50
CA LYS A 224 -21.50 -11.60 9.99
C LYS A 224 -20.51 -12.33 10.89
N HIS A 225 -20.76 -13.58 11.19
CA HIS A 225 -19.94 -14.46 12.01
C HIS A 225 -19.61 -15.73 11.24
N TYR A 226 -18.33 -16.10 11.21
CA TYR A 226 -17.84 -17.32 10.56
C TYR A 226 -16.92 -18.11 11.48
N VAL A 227 -17.14 -19.42 11.54
CA VAL A 227 -16.28 -20.36 12.27
C VAL A 227 -15.43 -21.12 11.25
N VAL A 228 -14.14 -20.88 11.25
CA VAL A 228 -13.20 -21.58 10.35
C VAL A 228 -13.15 -23.06 10.76
N PRO A 229 -13.33 -24.01 9.81
CA PRO A 229 -13.40 -25.44 10.12
C PRO A 229 -12.17 -25.97 10.86
N LEU A 230 -12.42 -26.89 11.79
CA LEU A 230 -11.32 -27.62 12.44
C LEU A 230 -10.46 -28.35 11.41
N GLY A 231 -9.13 -28.30 11.60
CA GLY A 231 -8.18 -28.88 10.66
C GLY A 231 -7.56 -27.87 9.70
N THR A 232 -8.16 -26.69 9.52
CA THR A 232 -7.55 -25.59 8.76
C THR A 232 -6.24 -25.17 9.43
N LYS A 233 -5.17 -25.10 8.65
CA LYS A 233 -3.80 -24.75 9.08
C LYS A 233 -3.39 -23.37 8.64
N VAL A 234 -3.97 -22.87 7.54
CA VAL A 234 -3.57 -21.63 6.88
C VAL A 234 -4.81 -20.83 6.50
N ILE A 235 -4.82 -19.54 6.85
CA ILE A 235 -5.64 -18.55 6.17
C ILE A 235 -4.79 -18.02 5.03
N GLY A 236 -5.22 -18.23 3.79
CA GLY A 236 -4.47 -17.95 2.58
C GLY A 236 -4.26 -16.45 2.33
N PHE A 237 -3.41 -16.15 1.34
CA PHE A 237 -3.15 -14.81 0.85
C PHE A 237 -4.46 -14.12 0.46
N ALA A 238 -4.70 -12.91 0.99
CA ALA A 238 -5.87 -12.07 0.74
C ALA A 238 -7.24 -12.78 0.95
N ALA A 239 -7.30 -13.88 1.68
CA ALA A 239 -8.47 -14.77 1.73
C ALA A 239 -9.77 -14.11 2.23
N PHE A 240 -9.69 -13.13 3.14
CA PHE A 240 -10.81 -12.31 3.64
C PHE A 240 -10.71 -10.84 3.21
N MET A 241 -9.89 -10.54 2.17
CA MET A 241 -9.71 -9.16 1.72
C MET A 241 -11.05 -8.51 1.37
N ASP A 242 -11.28 -7.28 1.89
CA ASP A 242 -12.50 -6.47 1.69
C ASP A 242 -13.81 -7.20 2.02
N SER A 243 -13.76 -8.24 2.86
CA SER A 243 -14.97 -8.97 3.28
C SER A 243 -15.77 -8.20 4.33
N HIS A 244 -17.10 -8.33 4.26
CA HIS A 244 -18.02 -7.71 5.23
C HIS A 244 -18.23 -8.57 6.49
N ILE A 245 -17.30 -9.45 6.80
CA ILE A 245 -17.33 -10.29 8.01
C ILE A 245 -16.94 -9.48 9.25
N GLU A 246 -17.70 -9.58 10.33
CA GLU A 246 -17.44 -8.83 11.57
C GLU A 246 -16.73 -9.68 12.64
N CYS A 247 -16.92 -10.99 12.61
CA CYS A 247 -16.33 -11.91 13.58
C CYS A 247 -15.89 -13.21 12.92
N VAL A 248 -14.64 -13.62 13.16
CA VAL A 248 -14.10 -14.90 12.69
C VAL A 248 -13.54 -15.66 13.89
N GLU A 249 -14.01 -16.90 14.07
CA GLU A 249 -13.42 -17.82 15.04
C GLU A 249 -12.37 -18.70 14.35
N LEU A 250 -11.14 -18.60 14.82
CA LEU A 250 -10.01 -19.35 14.30
C LEU A 250 -9.84 -20.67 15.07
N PRO A 251 -9.61 -21.81 14.41
CA PRO A 251 -9.49 -23.10 15.06
C PRO A 251 -8.17 -23.24 15.81
N ASP A 252 -8.19 -23.96 16.92
CA ASP A 252 -6.98 -24.48 17.53
C ASP A 252 -6.21 -25.34 16.53
N GLY A 253 -4.91 -25.03 16.35
CA GLY A 253 -4.07 -25.69 15.36
C GLY A 253 -3.93 -24.94 14.05
N LEU A 254 -4.54 -23.75 13.88
CA LEU A 254 -4.18 -22.82 12.83
C LEU A 254 -2.72 -22.39 13.02
N MET A 255 -1.92 -22.42 11.97
CA MET A 255 -0.48 -22.16 12.04
C MET A 255 -0.07 -20.83 11.44
N ARG A 256 -0.72 -20.41 10.36
CA ARG A 256 -0.34 -19.21 9.61
C ARG A 256 -1.54 -18.41 9.14
N ILE A 257 -1.37 -17.11 9.14
CA ILE A 257 -2.22 -16.12 8.45
C ILE A 257 -1.29 -15.47 7.42
N GLU A 258 -1.58 -15.64 6.13
CA GLU A 258 -0.72 -15.15 5.05
C GLU A 258 -0.88 -13.62 4.86
N ALA A 259 -0.07 -13.02 3.96
CA ALA A 259 -0.14 -11.59 3.68
C ALA A 259 -1.53 -11.18 3.19
N ASP A 260 -1.93 -9.94 3.48
CA ASP A 260 -3.22 -9.32 3.09
C ASP A 260 -4.48 -10.06 3.56
N ALA A 261 -4.36 -11.12 4.35
CA ALA A 261 -5.44 -12.09 4.60
C ALA A 261 -6.77 -11.46 5.06
N PHE A 262 -6.75 -10.38 5.85
CA PHE A 262 -7.93 -9.64 6.31
C PHE A 262 -7.89 -8.16 5.89
N GLN A 263 -7.02 -7.77 4.95
CA GLN A 263 -6.91 -6.37 4.53
C GLN A 263 -8.27 -5.81 4.12
N GLY A 264 -8.62 -4.63 4.64
CA GLY A 264 -9.87 -3.94 4.30
C GLY A 264 -11.14 -4.59 4.86
N SER A 265 -11.05 -5.72 5.57
CA SER A 265 -12.25 -6.41 6.08
C SER A 265 -12.95 -5.64 7.21
N ASP A 266 -14.26 -5.89 7.38
CA ASP A 266 -15.09 -5.29 8.44
C ASP A 266 -14.89 -5.92 9.82
N ILE A 267 -13.85 -6.75 10.00
CA ILE A 267 -13.60 -7.47 11.25
C ILE A 267 -13.50 -6.52 12.44
N CYS A 268 -14.28 -6.81 13.52
CA CYS A 268 -14.29 -5.98 14.73
C CYS A 268 -13.36 -6.52 15.82
N ARG A 269 -13.20 -7.83 15.88
CA ARG A 269 -12.34 -8.52 16.85
C ARG A 269 -11.78 -9.82 16.27
N LEU A 270 -10.60 -10.21 16.74
CA LEU A 270 -10.00 -11.50 16.43
C LEU A 270 -9.19 -12.02 17.62
N ASP A 271 -9.38 -13.29 17.97
CA ASP A 271 -8.54 -14.00 18.92
C ASP A 271 -7.67 -15.01 18.18
N MET A 272 -6.36 -14.75 18.09
CA MET A 272 -5.43 -15.71 17.49
C MET A 272 -5.15 -16.83 18.48
N PRO A 273 -5.33 -18.10 18.09
CA PRO A 273 -4.90 -19.22 18.90
C PRO A 273 -3.37 -19.27 19.03
N ASP A 274 -2.85 -19.79 20.14
CA ASP A 274 -1.41 -19.88 20.37
C ASP A 274 -0.67 -20.92 19.48
N SER A 275 -1.40 -21.56 18.58
CA SER A 275 -0.83 -22.36 17.50
C SER A 275 -0.31 -21.52 16.33
N VAL A 276 -0.79 -20.26 16.16
CA VAL A 276 -0.33 -19.36 15.10
C VAL A 276 1.11 -18.92 15.38
N VAL A 277 2.01 -19.25 14.47
CA VAL A 277 3.44 -18.94 14.58
C VAL A 277 3.89 -17.85 13.60
N SER A 278 3.07 -17.53 12.60
CA SER A 278 3.37 -16.53 11.57
C SER A 278 2.11 -15.80 11.12
N VAL A 279 2.27 -14.48 10.97
CA VAL A 279 1.29 -13.59 10.35
C VAL A 279 2.01 -12.82 9.23
N GLY A 280 1.40 -12.72 8.07
CA GLY A 280 1.97 -12.04 6.91
C GLY A 280 1.87 -10.52 7.00
N GLU A 281 2.61 -9.83 6.12
CA GLU A 281 2.53 -8.38 5.97
C GLU A 281 1.12 -7.95 5.59
N LEU A 282 0.71 -6.72 5.97
CA LEU A 282 -0.57 -6.11 5.58
C LEU A 282 -1.83 -6.86 6.05
N SER A 283 -1.70 -7.98 6.79
CA SER A 283 -2.81 -8.90 7.04
C SER A 283 -4.05 -8.26 7.66
N PHE A 284 -3.92 -7.20 8.44
CA PHE A 284 -5.03 -6.44 9.03
C PHE A 284 -5.00 -4.96 8.64
N ARG A 285 -4.30 -4.62 7.54
CA ARG A 285 -4.25 -3.24 7.06
C ARG A 285 -5.65 -2.77 6.67
N PHE A 286 -5.98 -1.52 7.05
CA PHE A 286 -7.29 -0.91 6.78
C PHE A 286 -8.51 -1.66 7.33
N CYS A 287 -8.35 -2.50 8.38
CA CYS A 287 -9.48 -3.02 9.11
C CYS A 287 -10.14 -1.90 9.93
N MET A 288 -10.99 -1.12 9.26
CA MET A 288 -11.57 0.12 9.80
C MET A 288 -12.42 -0.09 11.04
N ASN A 289 -12.88 -1.32 11.27
CA ASN A 289 -13.75 -1.69 12.38
C ASN A 289 -13.03 -2.47 13.49
N LEU A 290 -11.75 -2.82 13.34
CA LEU A 290 -11.03 -3.63 14.32
C LEU A 290 -10.82 -2.85 15.63
N GLU A 291 -11.51 -3.29 16.69
CA GLU A 291 -11.44 -2.70 18.03
C GLU A 291 -10.50 -3.46 18.96
N ASN A 292 -10.49 -4.79 18.84
CA ASN A 292 -9.75 -5.69 19.74
C ASN A 292 -9.09 -6.83 18.97
N ILE A 293 -7.83 -7.11 19.30
CA ILE A 293 -7.13 -8.27 18.81
C ILE A 293 -6.27 -8.90 19.91
N ARG A 294 -6.36 -10.23 20.06
CA ARG A 294 -5.43 -11.01 20.85
C ARG A 294 -4.43 -11.67 19.91
N LEU A 295 -3.17 -11.34 20.08
CA LEU A 295 -2.07 -11.94 19.34
C LEU A 295 -1.66 -13.29 19.95
N SER A 296 -1.16 -14.20 19.13
CA SER A 296 -0.58 -15.46 19.58
C SER A 296 0.72 -15.22 20.37
N ASN A 297 0.90 -15.95 21.48
CA ASN A 297 2.11 -15.93 22.28
C ASN A 297 3.31 -16.67 21.63
N LYS A 298 3.20 -17.05 20.35
CA LYS A 298 4.27 -17.68 19.58
C LYS A 298 4.72 -16.86 18.38
N LEU A 299 4.15 -15.68 18.17
CA LEU A 299 4.62 -14.77 17.12
C LEU A 299 6.03 -14.29 17.45
N SER A 300 6.94 -14.38 16.49
CA SER A 300 8.31 -13.88 16.62
C SER A 300 8.47 -12.43 16.20
N SER A 301 7.53 -11.89 15.44
CA SER A 301 7.57 -10.51 14.95
C SER A 301 6.17 -9.96 14.65
N LEU A 302 6.04 -8.63 14.63
CA LEU A 302 4.94 -7.93 13.98
C LEU A 302 5.43 -7.47 12.59
N PRO A 303 4.91 -8.04 11.51
CA PRO A 303 5.38 -7.74 10.17
C PRO A 303 4.97 -6.34 9.72
N ARG A 304 5.51 -5.94 8.56
CA ARG A 304 5.30 -4.66 7.93
C ARG A 304 3.82 -4.35 7.74
N GLN A 305 3.41 -3.15 8.16
CA GLN A 305 2.05 -2.61 8.02
C GLN A 305 0.92 -3.51 8.56
N LEU A 306 1.20 -4.38 9.51
CA LEU A 306 0.26 -5.39 10.03
C LEU A 306 -1.11 -4.79 10.40
N PHE A 307 -1.13 -3.70 11.18
CA PHE A 307 -2.35 -2.99 11.61
C PHE A 307 -2.44 -1.57 11.05
N SER A 308 -1.68 -1.26 10.00
CA SER A 308 -1.67 0.09 9.45
C SER A 308 -3.08 0.51 9.02
N GLY A 309 -3.57 1.65 9.53
CA GLY A 309 -4.90 2.16 9.20
C GLY A 309 -6.05 1.46 9.94
N CYS A 310 -5.85 0.98 11.18
CA CYS A 310 -6.91 0.45 12.05
C CYS A 310 -7.35 1.51 13.07
N PRO A 311 -8.23 2.47 12.72
CA PRO A 311 -8.51 3.65 13.55
C PRO A 311 -9.32 3.37 14.80
N LYS A 312 -9.96 2.19 14.92
CA LYS A 312 -10.74 1.81 16.10
C LYS A 312 -9.97 0.95 17.10
N LEU A 313 -8.78 0.47 16.75
CA LEU A 313 -7.92 -0.32 17.65
C LEU A 313 -7.50 0.54 18.84
N ARG A 314 -7.89 0.15 20.07
CA ARG A 314 -7.63 0.93 21.29
C ARG A 314 -6.48 0.43 22.11
N ASP A 315 -6.38 -0.88 22.23
CA ASP A 315 -5.40 -1.55 23.07
C ASP A 315 -4.64 -2.57 22.22
N LEU A 316 -3.32 -2.52 22.26
CA LEU A 316 -2.48 -3.53 21.62
C LEU A 316 -1.47 -4.08 22.62
N ASN A 317 -1.60 -5.37 22.92
CA ASN A 317 -0.64 -6.10 23.72
C ASN A 317 0.30 -6.88 22.81
N VAL A 318 1.55 -6.47 22.76
CA VAL A 318 2.63 -7.15 22.02
C VAL A 318 3.23 -8.21 22.94
N PRO A 319 3.06 -9.51 22.65
CA PRO A 319 3.51 -10.57 23.55
C PRO A 319 5.03 -10.66 23.62
N SER A 320 5.53 -11.24 24.71
CA SER A 320 6.98 -11.38 24.99
C SER A 320 7.74 -12.27 24.00
N SER A 321 7.03 -13.05 23.20
CA SER A 321 7.62 -13.83 22.10
C SER A 321 8.09 -12.97 20.92
N VAL A 322 7.49 -11.78 20.74
CA VAL A 322 7.81 -10.85 19.66
C VAL A 322 9.16 -10.20 19.91
N LYS A 323 10.10 -10.44 18.99
CA LYS A 323 11.45 -9.89 19.02
C LYS A 323 11.57 -8.60 18.21
N THR A 324 10.81 -8.49 17.14
CA THR A 324 10.93 -7.38 16.18
C THR A 324 9.57 -6.82 15.79
N ILE A 325 9.45 -5.50 15.79
CA ILE A 325 8.33 -4.77 15.18
C ILE A 325 8.86 -4.13 13.91
N TYR A 326 8.30 -4.52 12.76
CA TYR A 326 8.72 -4.00 11.45
C TYR A 326 7.98 -2.72 11.06
N TYR A 327 8.49 -2.08 10.01
CA TYR A 327 8.05 -0.81 9.45
C TYR A 327 6.52 -0.66 9.41
N SER A 328 6.04 0.45 9.97
CA SER A 328 4.62 0.86 9.96
C SER A 328 3.63 -0.18 10.50
N ALA A 329 4.08 -1.18 11.27
CA ALA A 329 3.21 -2.27 11.77
C ALA A 329 1.95 -1.77 12.49
N ILE A 330 2.00 -0.60 13.12
CA ILE A 330 0.91 0.03 13.87
C ILE A 330 0.63 1.48 13.43
N ALA A 331 1.06 1.86 12.22
CA ALA A 331 0.87 3.21 11.71
C ALA A 331 -0.63 3.53 11.52
N TRP A 332 -1.02 4.79 11.75
CA TRP A 332 -2.39 5.29 11.56
C TRP A 332 -3.48 4.53 12.35
N CYS A 333 -3.09 3.96 13.50
CA CYS A 333 -4.05 3.44 14.50
C CYS A 333 -4.55 4.60 15.36
N ASP A 334 -5.36 5.49 14.78
CA ASP A 334 -5.75 6.77 15.39
C ASP A 334 -6.55 6.62 16.71
N GLY A 335 -7.11 5.43 16.95
CA GLY A 335 -7.79 5.08 18.20
C GLY A 335 -6.90 4.57 19.32
N LEU A 336 -5.62 4.26 19.05
CA LEU A 336 -4.76 3.57 20.02
C LEU A 336 -4.48 4.43 21.26
N GLU A 337 -4.95 3.91 22.40
CA GLU A 337 -4.81 4.52 23.71
C GLU A 337 -3.67 3.87 24.52
N ASN A 338 -3.54 2.53 24.41
CA ASN A 338 -2.58 1.75 25.16
C ASN A 338 -1.78 0.82 24.25
N LEU A 339 -0.46 0.93 24.31
CA LEU A 339 0.49 0.03 23.68
C LEU A 339 1.35 -0.63 24.75
N TYR A 340 1.18 -1.95 24.89
CA TYR A 340 1.92 -2.74 25.89
C TYR A 340 3.03 -3.51 25.18
N LEU A 341 4.27 -3.04 25.33
CA LEU A 341 5.47 -3.70 24.84
C LEU A 341 6.05 -4.54 25.98
N GLN A 342 6.00 -5.87 25.84
CA GLN A 342 6.49 -6.78 26.89
C GLN A 342 7.98 -7.05 26.76
N ASP A 343 8.60 -7.48 27.84
CA ASP A 343 9.98 -7.97 27.85
C ASP A 343 10.12 -9.14 26.87
N GLY A 344 11.12 -9.03 26.00
CA GLY A 344 11.32 -9.92 24.87
C GLY A 344 11.45 -9.17 23.55
N LEU A 345 10.85 -7.96 23.43
CA LEU A 345 11.06 -7.09 22.29
C LEU A 345 12.50 -6.56 22.28
N GLU A 346 13.22 -6.82 21.20
CA GLU A 346 14.63 -6.49 21.01
C GLU A 346 14.84 -5.33 20.03
N GLU A 347 13.99 -5.24 19.00
CA GLU A 347 14.20 -4.30 17.91
C GLU A 347 12.89 -3.71 17.38
N ILE A 348 12.91 -2.41 17.11
CA ILE A 348 11.92 -1.71 16.28
C ILE A 348 12.64 -1.28 15.01
N VAL A 349 12.20 -1.79 13.86
CA VAL A 349 12.75 -1.46 12.53
C VAL A 349 11.84 -0.45 11.87
N ASP A 350 12.39 0.72 11.51
CA ASP A 350 11.66 1.73 10.75
C ASP A 350 12.56 2.27 9.62
N GLU A 351 12.17 1.98 8.40
CA GLU A 351 12.83 2.52 7.20
C GLU A 351 12.15 3.81 6.69
N GLY A 352 11.13 4.31 7.42
CA GLY A 352 10.31 5.44 7.01
C GLY A 352 9.72 6.26 8.16
N PRO A 353 8.95 7.33 7.89
CA PRO A 353 8.52 8.29 8.90
C PRO A 353 7.32 7.85 9.77
N MET A 354 6.94 6.56 9.83
CA MET A 354 5.57 6.19 10.13
C MET A 354 5.33 5.14 11.21
N LEU A 355 6.04 5.17 12.35
CA LEU A 355 5.49 4.61 13.59
C LEU A 355 4.60 5.62 14.35
N GLY A 356 4.22 6.73 13.68
CA GLY A 356 3.34 7.72 14.25
C GLY A 356 1.91 7.20 14.37
N VAL A 357 1.49 6.98 15.60
CA VAL A 357 0.08 6.78 15.94
C VAL A 357 -0.50 8.18 16.12
N LYS A 358 -1.26 8.69 15.16
CA LYS A 358 -2.00 9.98 15.32
C LYS A 358 -3.01 9.95 16.46
N GLY A 359 -3.03 8.85 17.21
CA GLY A 359 -4.02 8.47 18.15
C GLY A 359 -3.93 9.12 19.52
N LYS A 360 -4.51 8.41 20.47
CA LYS A 360 -4.69 8.86 21.85
C LYS A 360 -3.56 8.42 22.79
N LEU A 361 -2.49 7.85 22.25
CA LEU A 361 -1.33 7.35 22.98
C LEU A 361 -0.66 8.50 23.75
N LYS A 362 -0.55 8.37 25.07
CA LYS A 362 0.02 9.41 25.95
C LYS A 362 1.42 9.07 26.43
N THR A 363 1.70 7.81 26.60
CA THR A 363 2.96 7.28 27.12
C THR A 363 3.31 5.99 26.39
N VAL A 364 4.58 5.78 26.08
CA VAL A 364 5.13 4.49 25.64
C VAL A 364 6.13 4.00 26.68
N ASN A 365 5.91 2.77 27.16
CA ASN A 365 6.84 2.11 28.06
C ASN A 365 7.68 1.12 27.25
N PHE A 366 8.98 1.38 27.14
CA PHE A 366 9.91 0.46 26.50
C PHE A 366 10.38 -0.62 27.48
N PRO A 367 10.45 -1.89 27.05
CA PRO A 367 10.91 -2.99 27.90
C PRO A 367 12.42 -2.95 28.14
N ALA A 368 12.87 -3.71 29.16
CA ALA A 368 14.29 -3.85 29.47
C ALA A 368 15.11 -4.47 28.33
N THR A 369 14.47 -5.22 27.44
CA THR A 369 15.11 -6.00 26.38
C THR A 369 15.33 -5.25 25.06
N ILE A 370 14.78 -4.04 24.90
CA ILE A 370 14.96 -3.28 23.66
C ILE A 370 16.44 -2.91 23.44
N GLU A 371 16.99 -3.31 22.30
CA GLU A 371 18.39 -3.08 21.91
C GLU A 371 18.54 -2.06 20.80
N LYS A 372 17.51 -1.97 19.92
CA LYS A 372 17.53 -1.08 18.77
C LYS A 372 16.17 -0.40 18.58
N ALA A 373 16.21 0.91 18.43
CA ALA A 373 15.07 1.73 18.07
C ALA A 373 15.50 2.81 17.05
N PRO A 374 14.66 3.13 16.05
CA PRO A 374 14.97 4.18 15.11
C PRO A 374 14.88 5.55 15.77
N GLY A 375 15.57 6.54 15.18
CA GLY A 375 15.37 7.92 15.55
C GLY A 375 13.98 8.41 15.16
N GLY A 376 13.39 9.30 15.99
CA GLY A 376 12.05 9.84 15.75
C GLY A 376 10.91 8.83 15.93
N VAL A 377 11.16 7.70 16.58
CA VAL A 377 10.12 6.70 16.88
C VAL A 377 8.94 7.36 17.61
N PHE A 378 7.72 7.14 17.11
CA PHE A 378 6.46 7.74 17.59
C PHE A 378 6.32 9.27 17.43
N ASN A 379 7.13 9.94 16.63
CA ASN A 379 7.05 11.40 16.45
C ASN A 379 5.68 11.90 15.95
N TYR A 380 4.93 11.09 15.21
CA TYR A 380 3.58 11.42 14.74
C TYR A 380 2.47 11.27 15.80
N SER A 381 2.82 11.05 17.06
CA SER A 381 1.86 10.83 18.13
C SER A 381 1.54 12.13 18.87
N PRO A 382 0.47 12.88 18.48
CA PRO A 382 0.25 14.26 18.94
C PRO A 382 -0.09 14.38 20.43
N LEU A 383 -0.54 13.32 21.08
CA LEU A 383 -0.84 13.29 22.50
C LEU A 383 0.26 12.64 23.35
N LEU A 384 1.30 12.08 22.70
CA LEU A 384 2.43 11.48 23.41
C LEU A 384 3.24 12.56 24.12
N LYS A 385 3.37 12.43 25.44
CA LYS A 385 4.05 13.40 26.31
C LYS A 385 5.41 12.94 26.75
N GLU A 386 5.55 11.66 26.99
CA GLU A 386 6.77 11.08 27.56
C GLU A 386 6.99 9.63 27.12
N PHE A 387 8.23 9.25 27.06
CA PHE A 387 8.65 7.86 27.07
C PHE A 387 8.94 7.42 28.51
N LYS A 388 8.77 6.12 28.75
CA LYS A 388 9.25 5.46 29.96
C LYS A 388 10.09 4.25 29.56
N MET A 389 11.05 3.91 30.40
CA MET A 389 12.00 2.84 30.13
C MET A 389 12.24 2.09 31.42
N ASP A 390 12.39 0.76 31.37
CA ASP A 390 12.90 -0.01 32.48
C ASP A 390 14.35 0.43 32.76
N PRO A 391 14.70 0.80 34.01
CA PRO A 391 16.03 1.30 34.33
C PRO A 391 17.15 0.27 34.10
N SER A 392 16.83 -1.03 34.03
CA SER A 392 17.78 -2.10 33.78
C SER A 392 18.19 -2.23 32.32
N ASN A 393 17.54 -1.50 31.39
CA ASN A 393 17.92 -1.53 29.97
C ASN A 393 19.40 -1.11 29.83
N PRO A 394 20.23 -1.90 29.12
CA PRO A 394 21.65 -1.59 28.98
C PRO A 394 21.98 -0.64 27.82
N PHE A 395 21.06 -0.41 26.89
CA PHE A 395 21.30 0.32 25.62
C PHE A 395 20.73 1.73 25.62
N PHE A 396 19.57 1.91 26.25
CA PHE A 396 18.83 3.17 26.26
C PHE A 396 18.50 3.61 27.67
N GLU A 397 18.19 4.91 27.79
CA GLU A 397 17.56 5.50 28.96
C GLU A 397 16.57 6.59 28.52
N VAL A 398 15.69 6.96 29.42
CA VAL A 398 14.76 8.09 29.25
C VAL A 398 15.16 9.20 30.22
N ILE A 399 15.54 10.34 29.66
CA ILE A 399 15.91 11.55 30.42
C ILE A 399 14.84 12.60 30.14
N ASP A 400 14.17 13.09 31.17
CA ASP A 400 13.08 14.11 31.04
C ASP A 400 12.01 13.74 29.98
N GLY A 401 11.65 12.45 29.92
CA GLY A 401 10.66 11.91 28.97
C GLY A 401 11.17 11.69 27.55
N VAL A 402 12.44 11.90 27.28
CA VAL A 402 13.08 11.83 25.96
C VAL A 402 13.95 10.57 25.86
N LEU A 403 13.90 9.88 24.73
CA LEU A 403 14.69 8.66 24.51
C LEU A 403 16.13 8.99 24.10
N CYS A 404 17.07 8.50 24.87
CA CYS A 404 18.51 8.68 24.66
C CYS A 404 19.24 7.33 24.69
N SER A 405 20.49 7.31 24.16
CA SER A 405 21.41 6.20 24.45
C SER A 405 21.75 6.14 25.94
N LYS A 406 22.15 4.97 26.45
CA LYS A 406 22.47 4.73 27.88
C LYS A 406 23.56 5.65 28.41
N ASP A 407 24.48 6.07 27.55
CA ASP A 407 25.56 7.02 27.91
C ASP A 407 25.16 8.49 27.75
N GLY A 408 23.89 8.78 27.38
CA GLY A 408 23.35 10.13 27.16
C GLY A 408 23.90 10.85 25.92
N LYS A 409 24.75 10.22 25.13
CA LYS A 409 25.44 10.88 24.00
C LYS A 409 24.63 10.97 22.73
N THR A 410 23.64 10.09 22.54
CA THR A 410 22.79 10.09 21.36
C THR A 410 21.35 10.37 21.73
N LEU A 411 20.76 11.37 21.08
CA LEU A 411 19.34 11.69 21.18
C LEU A 411 18.57 10.93 20.11
N TYR A 412 17.59 10.09 20.49
CA TYR A 412 16.83 9.23 19.57
C TYR A 412 15.44 9.75 19.24
N SER A 413 14.67 10.21 20.23
CA SER A 413 13.30 10.69 19.97
C SER A 413 12.83 11.67 21.04
N VAL A 414 12.22 12.76 20.60
CA VAL A 414 11.64 13.81 21.44
C VAL A 414 10.13 13.77 21.28
N PRO A 415 9.35 13.31 22.27
CA PRO A 415 7.91 13.31 22.23
C PRO A 415 7.34 14.75 22.37
N ASP A 416 6.01 14.87 22.32
CA ASP A 416 5.25 16.12 22.41
C ASP A 416 5.21 16.93 21.10
N TYR A 417 4.36 16.45 20.21
CA TYR A 417 4.04 17.08 18.92
C TYR A 417 3.71 18.59 19.00
N ASN A 418 3.18 19.05 20.14
CA ASN A 418 2.81 20.44 20.38
C ASN A 418 3.95 21.27 21.02
N ARG A 419 5.13 20.72 21.15
CA ARG A 419 6.30 21.40 21.72
C ARG A 419 6.72 22.55 20.82
N THR A 420 6.87 23.75 21.40
CA THR A 420 7.27 24.95 20.66
C THR A 420 8.77 25.24 20.73
N SER A 421 9.48 24.68 21.72
CA SER A 421 10.92 24.84 21.87
C SER A 421 11.58 23.61 22.47
N TYR A 422 12.85 23.40 22.12
CA TYR A 422 13.66 22.34 22.70
C TYR A 422 15.12 22.78 22.88
N GLN A 423 15.68 22.46 24.05
CA GLN A 423 17.09 22.62 24.35
C GLN A 423 17.76 21.25 24.33
N VAL A 424 18.65 21.02 23.37
CA VAL A 424 19.47 19.78 23.34
C VAL A 424 20.42 19.81 24.55
N PRO A 425 20.41 18.80 25.42
CA PRO A 425 21.25 18.77 26.61
C PRO A 425 22.74 18.79 26.28
N GLU A 426 23.53 19.45 27.11
CA GLU A 426 25.00 19.34 27.04
C GLU A 426 25.42 17.91 27.32
N GLY A 427 26.42 17.42 26.58
CA GLY A 427 26.84 16.03 26.57
C GLY A 427 26.32 15.22 25.40
N VAL A 428 25.21 15.68 24.75
CA VAL A 428 24.73 15.06 23.50
C VAL A 428 25.72 15.35 22.37
N GLU A 429 26.23 14.29 21.77
CA GLU A 429 27.18 14.33 20.66
C GLU A 429 26.51 14.03 19.31
N VAL A 430 25.42 13.28 19.29
CA VAL A 430 24.72 12.81 18.08
C VAL A 430 23.23 13.05 18.19
N ILE A 431 22.65 13.69 17.18
CA ILE A 431 21.21 13.69 16.95
C ILE A 431 20.93 12.60 15.91
N ALA A 432 20.18 11.57 16.30
CA ALA A 432 19.82 10.45 15.44
C ALA A 432 18.88 10.89 14.30
N GLU A 433 18.62 9.99 13.38
CA GLU A 433 17.73 10.24 12.26
C GLU A 433 16.32 10.67 12.72
N ARG A 434 15.70 11.66 12.08
CA ARG A 434 14.32 12.12 12.30
C ARG A 434 13.94 12.56 13.72
N VAL A 435 14.88 12.84 14.62
CA VAL A 435 14.59 13.15 16.04
C VAL A 435 13.52 14.23 16.23
N PHE A 436 13.54 15.28 15.44
CA PHE A 436 12.54 16.37 15.46
C PHE A 436 11.59 16.32 14.29
N ALA A 437 11.67 15.30 13.43
CA ALA A 437 10.83 15.24 12.23
C ALA A 437 9.35 15.29 12.59
N PHE A 438 8.59 16.07 11.81
CA PHE A 438 7.14 16.23 11.96
C PHE A 438 6.67 16.80 13.30
N LEU A 439 7.49 17.65 13.93
CA LEU A 439 7.08 18.51 15.04
C LEU A 439 6.65 19.89 14.48
N PRO A 440 5.41 20.08 14.04
CA PRO A 440 5.02 21.23 13.24
C PRO A 440 5.00 22.53 14.03
N MET A 441 4.84 22.43 15.36
CA MET A 441 4.74 23.59 16.25
C MET A 441 6.08 24.06 16.80
N ILE A 442 7.18 23.34 16.51
CA ILE A 442 8.50 23.69 17.05
C ILE A 442 9.04 24.95 16.35
N GLU A 443 9.25 26.01 17.12
CA GLU A 443 9.74 27.30 16.64
C GLU A 443 11.24 27.48 16.87
N THR A 444 11.76 26.87 17.95
CA THR A 444 13.14 27.05 18.40
C THR A 444 13.76 25.74 18.82
N ILE A 445 14.92 25.42 18.27
CA ILE A 445 15.79 24.31 18.72
C ILE A 445 17.16 24.90 19.00
N ASN A 446 17.59 24.80 20.28
CA ASN A 446 18.94 25.17 20.68
C ASN A 446 19.81 23.92 20.73
N LEU A 447 20.82 23.87 19.88
CA LEU A 447 21.78 22.76 19.81
C LEU A 447 22.86 22.92 20.87
N SER A 448 23.33 21.80 21.45
CA SER A 448 24.37 21.81 22.48
C SER A 448 25.76 22.13 21.89
N SER A 449 26.63 22.70 22.70
CA SER A 449 28.02 22.98 22.31
C SER A 449 28.88 21.71 22.14
N THR A 450 28.38 20.56 22.59
CA THR A 450 29.05 19.24 22.48
C THR A 450 28.63 18.45 21.24
N LEU A 451 27.65 18.93 20.47
CA LEU A 451 27.07 18.25 19.31
C LEU A 451 28.12 18.10 18.20
N LYS A 452 28.27 16.91 17.65
CA LYS A 452 29.22 16.55 16.58
C LYS A 452 28.55 16.13 15.30
N ILE A 453 27.42 15.40 15.38
CA ILE A 453 26.79 14.73 14.24
C ILE A 453 25.29 15.02 14.22
N ILE A 454 24.78 15.44 13.07
CA ILE A 454 23.36 15.59 12.75
C ILE A 454 23.01 14.59 11.65
N LYS A 455 22.21 13.58 11.98
CA LYS A 455 21.81 12.52 11.02
C LYS A 455 20.70 12.99 10.07
N SER A 456 20.27 12.08 9.19
CA SER A 456 19.29 12.35 8.13
C SER A 456 17.93 12.81 8.66
N ARG A 457 17.26 13.71 7.92
CA ARG A 457 15.85 14.13 8.09
C ARG A 457 15.48 14.67 9.48
N VAL A 458 16.45 15.13 10.26
CA VAL A 458 16.24 15.56 11.66
C VAL A 458 15.17 16.64 11.77
N PHE A 459 15.10 17.60 10.84
CA PHE A 459 14.16 18.74 10.90
C PHE A 459 13.04 18.65 9.85
N GLN A 460 12.86 17.50 9.18
CA GLN A 460 11.83 17.32 8.18
C GLN A 460 10.44 17.62 8.74
N GLY A 461 9.64 18.44 8.04
CA GLY A 461 8.27 18.76 8.45
C GLY A 461 8.15 19.65 9.71
N CYS A 462 9.23 20.27 10.17
CA CYS A 462 9.21 21.29 11.22
C CYS A 462 8.70 22.63 10.64
N LYS A 463 7.40 22.76 10.42
CA LYS A 463 6.78 23.87 9.68
C LYS A 463 6.94 25.24 10.35
N SER A 464 7.10 25.29 11.68
CA SER A 464 7.26 26.54 12.45
C SER A 464 8.71 26.93 12.71
N LEU A 465 9.68 26.05 12.44
CA LEU A 465 11.10 26.32 12.63
C LEU A 465 11.61 27.29 11.56
N ARG A 466 11.99 28.53 11.99
CA ARG A 466 12.37 29.64 11.10
C ARG A 466 13.86 29.80 10.94
N SER A 467 14.63 29.46 11.97
CA SER A 467 16.09 29.58 11.97
C SER A 467 16.72 28.50 12.81
N LEU A 468 17.96 28.16 12.50
CA LEU A 468 18.75 27.19 13.25
C LEU A 468 20.18 27.70 13.35
N VAL A 469 20.77 27.63 14.54
CA VAL A 469 22.19 27.88 14.75
C VAL A 469 22.90 26.55 14.91
N ILE A 470 23.86 26.24 14.04
CA ILE A 470 24.68 25.04 14.09
C ILE A 470 26.02 25.39 14.74
N PRO A 471 26.30 24.83 15.93
CA PRO A 471 27.51 25.16 16.70
C PRO A 471 28.79 24.72 15.99
N ALA A 472 29.91 25.36 16.34
CA ALA A 472 31.21 25.09 15.74
C ALA A 472 31.76 23.67 16.02
N SER A 473 31.20 22.97 17.02
CA SER A 473 31.54 21.60 17.37
C SER A 473 31.04 20.56 16.37
N VAL A 474 30.06 20.91 15.52
CA VAL A 474 29.49 19.99 14.52
C VAL A 474 30.49 19.77 13.39
N VAL A 475 30.83 18.50 13.18
CA VAL A 475 31.79 18.07 12.15
C VAL A 475 31.15 17.28 11.01
N GLN A 476 29.91 16.79 11.21
CA GLN A 476 29.18 16.02 10.20
C GLN A 476 27.69 16.36 10.18
N VAL A 477 27.14 16.57 8.99
CA VAL A 477 25.73 16.84 8.75
C VAL A 477 25.27 16.01 7.55
N ASP A 478 24.16 15.26 7.72
CA ASP A 478 23.57 14.57 6.58
C ASP A 478 22.87 15.57 5.66
N VAL A 479 22.93 15.35 4.34
CA VAL A 479 22.36 16.26 3.35
C VAL A 479 20.86 16.48 3.55
N ASP A 480 20.13 15.46 4.00
CA ASP A 480 18.69 15.55 4.24
C ASP A 480 18.33 16.14 5.61
N ALA A 481 19.33 16.35 6.49
CA ALA A 481 19.09 16.84 7.85
C ALA A 481 18.46 18.23 7.90
N LEU A 482 18.93 19.12 7.04
CA LEU A 482 18.55 20.54 7.03
C LEU A 482 17.29 20.86 6.20
N TRP A 483 16.66 19.83 5.67
CA TRP A 483 15.45 20.00 4.87
C TRP A 483 14.23 20.24 5.78
N ALA A 484 13.86 21.52 5.89
CA ALA A 484 12.62 21.96 6.53
C ALA A 484 12.01 23.11 5.73
N ASP A 485 10.69 23.10 5.57
CA ASP A 485 9.95 23.96 4.63
C ASP A 485 10.23 25.45 4.81
N ASN A 486 10.42 25.91 6.05
CA ASN A 486 10.55 27.31 6.41
C ASN A 486 11.88 27.67 7.08
N LEU A 487 12.84 26.77 7.11
CA LEU A 487 14.13 26.97 7.78
C LEU A 487 15.05 27.86 6.95
N LYS A 488 14.95 29.17 7.15
CA LYS A 488 15.74 30.24 6.48
C LYS A 488 15.85 31.44 7.41
N PRO A 489 17.04 31.82 7.91
CA PRO A 489 18.39 31.30 7.59
C PRO A 489 18.84 30.15 8.49
N ILE A 490 19.85 29.43 8.00
CA ILE A 490 20.69 28.53 8.80
C ILE A 490 21.98 29.29 9.14
N VAL A 491 22.35 29.33 10.40
CA VAL A 491 23.55 30.02 10.88
C VAL A 491 24.61 29.01 11.27
N MET A 492 25.77 29.09 10.64
CA MET A 492 26.94 28.26 10.97
C MET A 492 27.88 29.04 11.90
N GLU A 493 28.32 28.41 12.97
CA GLU A 493 29.34 29.00 13.86
C GLU A 493 30.77 28.55 13.51
N SER A 494 30.90 27.47 12.74
CA SER A 494 32.20 26.94 12.32
C SER A 494 32.78 27.71 11.14
N SER A 495 34.05 28.03 11.19
CA SER A 495 34.82 28.56 10.05
C SER A 495 35.19 27.47 9.02
N LEU A 496 35.09 26.20 9.38
CA LEU A 496 35.27 25.07 8.47
C LEU A 496 33.94 24.41 8.18
N PRO A 497 33.57 24.19 6.91
CA PRO A 497 32.35 23.46 6.59
C PRO A 497 32.39 22.03 7.18
N PRO A 498 31.37 21.59 7.95
CA PRO A 498 31.22 20.21 8.32
C PRO A 498 31.18 19.29 7.10
N GLU A 499 31.61 18.04 7.23
CA GLU A 499 31.43 17.02 6.21
C GLU A 499 29.93 16.81 5.95
N MET A 500 29.49 16.93 4.69
CA MET A 500 28.12 16.60 4.30
C MET A 500 28.06 15.17 3.80
N THR A 501 27.23 14.35 4.43
CA THR A 501 27.04 12.92 4.13
C THR A 501 25.69 12.65 3.45
N GLY A 502 25.49 11.42 2.98
CA GLY A 502 24.29 11.01 2.26
C GLY A 502 24.40 11.20 0.74
N ASN A 503 23.26 11.30 0.04
CA ASN A 503 23.24 11.45 -1.41
C ASN A 503 23.44 12.91 -1.81
N VAL A 504 24.67 13.38 -1.66
CA VAL A 504 25.06 14.77 -1.95
C VAL A 504 25.08 15.01 -3.45
N LYS A 505 24.29 15.98 -3.94
CA LYS A 505 24.25 16.43 -5.34
C LYS A 505 24.89 17.81 -5.46
N ASP A 506 25.46 18.09 -6.62
CA ASP A 506 26.06 19.41 -6.90
C ASP A 506 25.02 20.52 -7.01
N GLU A 507 23.82 20.17 -7.42
CA GLU A 507 22.64 21.04 -7.44
C GLU A 507 21.50 20.33 -6.74
N ASP A 508 21.11 20.80 -5.57
CA ASP A 508 19.97 20.28 -4.82
C ASP A 508 18.87 21.33 -4.73
N TRP A 509 17.78 21.08 -5.43
CA TRP A 509 16.63 21.98 -5.52
C TRP A 509 16.04 22.34 -4.15
N ARG A 510 16.20 21.48 -3.14
CA ARG A 510 15.72 21.68 -1.78
C ARG A 510 16.36 22.88 -1.09
N TYR A 511 17.59 23.20 -1.45
CA TYR A 511 18.41 24.24 -0.81
C TYR A 511 18.69 25.47 -1.67
N LYS A 512 18.25 25.49 -2.92
CA LYS A 512 18.50 26.60 -3.87
C LYS A 512 18.08 27.98 -3.36
N ASP A 513 17.04 28.03 -2.50
CA ASP A 513 16.50 29.26 -1.90
C ASP A 513 16.85 29.40 -0.41
N ALA A 514 17.60 28.45 0.16
CA ALA A 514 17.98 28.48 1.56
C ALA A 514 19.24 29.36 1.77
N THR A 515 19.16 30.31 2.71
CA THR A 515 20.29 31.18 3.06
C THR A 515 21.12 30.56 4.18
N LEU A 516 22.42 30.40 3.93
CA LEU A 516 23.41 29.99 4.91
C LEU A 516 24.23 31.21 5.36
N LEU A 517 24.18 31.55 6.64
CA LEU A 517 24.97 32.61 7.24
C LEU A 517 26.21 32.01 7.90
N VAL A 518 27.38 32.37 7.41
CA VAL A 518 28.68 31.80 7.85
C VAL A 518 29.59 32.90 8.41
N PRO A 519 30.63 32.56 9.22
CA PRO A 519 31.66 33.52 9.62
C PRO A 519 32.29 34.24 8.43
N PRO A 520 32.75 35.47 8.57
CA PRO A 520 33.32 36.28 7.46
C PRO A 520 34.45 35.60 6.71
N ASP A 521 35.34 34.91 7.41
CA ASP A 521 36.49 34.17 6.91
C ASP A 521 36.14 32.83 6.28
N ALA A 522 34.92 32.31 6.49
CA ALA A 522 34.47 31.00 6.03
C ALA A 522 33.72 31.03 4.67
N VAL A 523 33.33 32.21 4.16
CA VAL A 523 32.45 32.34 2.98
C VAL A 523 32.98 31.58 1.77
N ALA A 524 34.30 31.68 1.47
CA ALA A 524 34.89 31.00 0.35
C ALA A 524 34.86 29.48 0.51
N ALA A 525 35.20 28.97 1.70
CA ALA A 525 35.20 27.55 2.01
C ALA A 525 33.79 26.90 1.84
N TYR A 526 32.74 27.54 2.33
CA TYR A 526 31.37 27.00 2.19
C TYR A 526 30.85 27.05 0.75
N LYS A 527 31.24 28.03 -0.05
CA LYS A 527 30.88 28.10 -1.48
C LYS A 527 31.50 27.02 -2.33
N GLU A 528 32.62 26.46 -1.91
CA GLU A 528 33.35 25.42 -2.62
C GLU A 528 33.07 24.01 -2.06
N ALA A 529 32.62 23.93 -0.81
CA ALA A 529 32.42 22.64 -0.14
C ALA A 529 31.26 21.83 -0.74
N PRO A 530 31.46 20.52 -0.99
CA PRO A 530 30.41 19.64 -1.50
C PRO A 530 29.14 19.70 -0.65
N GLY A 531 27.98 19.78 -1.30
CA GLY A 531 26.67 19.92 -0.66
C GLY A 531 26.37 21.33 -0.14
N TRP A 532 27.33 22.01 0.52
CA TRP A 532 27.13 23.38 1.03
C TRP A 532 27.01 24.43 -0.07
N LYS A 533 27.65 24.22 -1.21
CA LYS A 533 27.56 25.09 -2.39
C LYS A 533 26.14 25.24 -2.97
N CYS A 534 25.22 24.35 -2.62
CA CYS A 534 23.82 24.41 -3.04
C CYS A 534 23.04 25.55 -2.36
N PHE A 535 23.57 26.08 -1.24
CA PHE A 535 22.94 27.14 -0.46
C PHE A 535 23.34 28.55 -0.97
N ILE A 536 22.49 29.55 -0.64
CA ILE A 536 22.86 30.95 -0.81
C ILE A 536 23.77 31.35 0.36
N VAL A 537 25.09 31.22 0.18
CA VAL A 537 26.07 31.50 1.23
C VAL A 537 26.32 33.00 1.37
N LYS A 538 26.08 33.54 2.57
CA LYS A 538 26.27 34.94 2.95
C LYS A 538 27.08 35.09 4.23
N GLN A 539 27.75 36.21 4.38
CA GLN A 539 28.45 36.55 5.61
C GLN A 539 27.45 36.83 6.74
N LYS A 540 27.68 36.26 7.93
CA LYS A 540 26.97 36.65 9.16
C LYS A 540 27.32 38.10 9.53
N LYS A 541 26.32 38.93 9.73
CA LYS A 541 26.54 40.26 10.28
C LYS A 541 26.78 40.17 11.78
N ASN A 542 27.77 40.91 12.26
CA ASN A 542 28.08 41.03 13.71
C ASN A 542 26.90 41.55 14.50
#